data_f69df5de6cb00d53ad91a76aa995e29b
#
_entry.id   f69df5de6cb00d53ad91a76aa995e29b
#
_cell.length_a   1.000
_cell.length_b   1.000
_cell.length_c   1.000
_cell.angle_alpha   90.00
_cell.angle_beta   90.00
_cell.angle_gamma   90.00
#
_symmetry.space_group_name_H-M   'P 1'
#
loop_
_entity.id
_entity.type
_entity.pdbx_description
1 polymer ?
#
loop_
_entity_poly.entity_id
_entity_poly.type
_entity_poly.pdbx_seq_one_letter_code
_entity_poly.pdbx_strand_id
1 'polypeptide(L)'
;MSRIQRLGDKDNFWQMGETGPCGPCSEIHIDRGSAFGPDGGPLNDPHGDRFLEFWNLVFMQYNQAPDGSRSLLPKPSIDTGAGLERILTLMQGKDSVWETDVLFPLVEQAQSLTGSSYKSGDYDDRASFSLRVLAEHARSSTMLVNDGVFPSNENRGYVLRRIIRRAVRHAYLLGTEKLVMPSLVSTAVDVM
;
A
#
# COMPACT_ATOMS: atom_id res chain seq x y z
N MET A 1 17.62 15.92 -18.34
CA MET A 1 16.33 15.27 -18.53
C MET A 1 15.23 16.15 -17.97
N SER A 2 14.08 16.28 -18.65
CA SER A 2 12.95 17.03 -18.06
C SER A 2 12.45 16.30 -16.80
N ARG A 3 12.27 17.05 -15.71
CA ARG A 3 11.66 16.49 -14.48
C ARG A 3 10.15 16.35 -14.58
N ILE A 4 9.55 16.76 -15.70
CA ILE A 4 8.13 16.60 -15.99
C ILE A 4 8.00 15.57 -17.10
N GLN A 5 7.32 14.48 -16.83
CA GLN A 5 7.02 13.42 -17.78
C GLN A 5 5.52 13.35 -18.01
N ARG A 6 5.12 13.20 -19.27
CA ARG A 6 3.70 13.03 -19.65
C ARG A 6 3.46 11.54 -19.89
N LEU A 7 2.49 11.01 -19.18
CA LEU A 7 1.99 9.64 -19.35
C LEU A 7 0.56 9.69 -19.92
N GLY A 8 0.10 8.56 -20.44
CA GLY A 8 -1.25 8.46 -20.99
C GLY A 8 -2.31 8.21 -19.93
N ASP A 9 -3.57 8.11 -20.37
CA ASP A 9 -4.73 7.91 -19.49
C ASP A 9 -4.63 6.64 -18.61
N LYS A 10 -3.86 5.67 -19.04
CA LYS A 10 -3.63 4.45 -18.25
C LYS A 10 -2.97 4.77 -16.90
N ASP A 11 -2.08 5.75 -16.88
CA ASP A 11 -1.26 6.08 -15.71
C ASP A 11 -1.66 7.42 -15.09
N ASN A 12 -2.13 8.38 -15.89
CA ASN A 12 -2.51 9.72 -15.43
C ASN A 12 -3.99 10.05 -15.64
N PHE A 13 -4.88 9.10 -15.41
CA PHE A 13 -6.31 9.31 -15.31
C PHE A 13 -6.88 8.49 -14.14
N TRP A 14 -7.49 9.19 -13.19
CA TRP A 14 -8.10 8.57 -12.03
C TRP A 14 -9.62 8.48 -12.17
N GLN A 15 -10.19 7.39 -11.70
CA GLN A 15 -11.63 7.21 -11.60
C GLN A 15 -11.99 6.49 -10.30
N MET A 16 -13.12 6.88 -9.73
CA MET A 16 -13.60 6.38 -8.44
C MET A 16 -13.94 4.88 -8.46
N GLY A 17 -14.33 4.36 -9.62
CA GLY A 17 -14.76 2.99 -9.85
C GLY A 17 -15.33 2.84 -11.26
N GLU A 18 -16.25 1.91 -11.46
CA GLU A 18 -16.92 1.77 -12.76
C GLU A 18 -17.77 2.99 -13.12
N THR A 19 -18.27 3.70 -12.12
CA THR A 19 -19.09 4.93 -12.27
C THR A 19 -18.67 5.97 -11.25
N GLY A 20 -18.95 7.24 -11.56
CA GLY A 20 -18.73 8.35 -10.62
C GLY A 20 -17.70 9.37 -11.12
N PRO A 21 -17.27 10.28 -10.24
CA PRO A 21 -16.32 11.33 -10.58
C PRO A 21 -14.99 10.75 -11.09
N CYS A 22 -14.43 11.40 -12.11
CA CYS A 22 -13.15 11.03 -12.69
C CYS A 22 -12.49 12.23 -13.39
N GLY A 23 -11.20 12.07 -13.69
CA GLY A 23 -10.46 13.09 -14.41
C GLY A 23 -8.96 12.80 -14.51
N PRO A 24 -8.23 13.60 -15.29
CA PRO A 24 -6.79 13.49 -15.37
C PRO A 24 -6.13 13.75 -14.01
N CYS A 25 -4.98 13.12 -13.78
CA CYS A 25 -4.21 13.33 -12.56
C CYS A 25 -2.75 13.66 -12.85
N SER A 26 -2.08 14.16 -11.83
CA SER A 26 -0.64 14.38 -11.80
C SER A 26 -0.07 13.79 -10.54
N GLU A 27 1.05 13.11 -10.64
CA GLU A 27 1.72 12.48 -9.52
C GLU A 27 3.02 13.23 -9.20
N ILE A 28 3.31 13.34 -7.92
CA ILE A 28 4.58 13.90 -7.45
C ILE A 28 5.44 12.74 -6.94
N HIS A 29 6.62 12.60 -7.56
CA HIS A 29 7.60 11.59 -7.22
C HIS A 29 8.85 12.24 -6.64
N ILE A 30 9.47 11.59 -5.68
CA ILE A 30 10.80 11.94 -5.20
C ILE A 30 11.85 11.02 -5.82
N ASP A 31 12.97 11.59 -6.28
CA ASP A 31 14.15 10.82 -6.66
C ASP A 31 14.94 10.44 -5.42
N ARG A 32 14.94 9.16 -5.08
CA ARG A 32 15.65 8.59 -3.92
C ARG A 32 17.14 8.33 -4.20
N GLY A 33 17.58 8.61 -5.41
CA GLY A 33 18.97 8.47 -5.83
C GLY A 33 19.32 7.13 -6.48
N SER A 34 20.54 7.06 -6.98
CA SER A 34 21.02 5.93 -7.80
C SER A 34 21.12 4.60 -7.08
N ALA A 35 21.12 4.59 -5.74
CA ALA A 35 21.09 3.36 -4.95
C ALA A 35 19.77 2.58 -5.11
N PHE A 36 18.69 3.25 -5.52
CA PHE A 36 17.35 2.67 -5.65
C PHE A 36 16.97 2.31 -7.10
N GLY A 37 17.84 2.53 -8.07
CA GLY A 37 17.58 2.15 -9.45
C GLY A 37 18.14 3.12 -10.50
N PRO A 38 17.85 2.85 -11.78
CA PRO A 38 18.34 3.66 -12.87
C PRO A 38 17.68 5.05 -12.91
N ASP A 39 18.33 6.00 -13.59
CA ASP A 39 17.74 7.30 -13.87
C ASP A 39 16.72 7.20 -15.01
N GLY A 40 15.80 8.18 -15.06
CA GLY A 40 14.85 8.27 -16.17
C GLY A 40 13.39 8.46 -15.76
N GLY A 41 13.09 8.39 -14.48
CA GLY A 41 11.75 8.59 -13.93
C GLY A 41 10.77 7.44 -14.22
N PRO A 42 9.49 7.62 -13.87
CA PRO A 42 8.46 6.59 -14.04
C PRO A 42 8.30 6.06 -15.46
N LEU A 43 8.62 6.86 -16.48
CA LEU A 43 8.55 6.44 -17.87
C LEU A 43 9.54 5.32 -18.22
N ASN A 44 10.75 5.37 -17.63
CA ASN A 44 11.80 4.38 -17.91
C ASN A 44 11.78 3.20 -16.94
N ASP A 45 11.30 3.43 -15.71
CA ASP A 45 11.22 2.43 -14.68
C ASP A 45 9.91 2.56 -13.89
N PRO A 46 8.79 2.11 -14.50
CA PRO A 46 7.45 2.30 -13.93
C PRO A 46 7.20 1.48 -12.65
N HIS A 47 8.07 0.54 -12.35
CA HIS A 47 7.94 -0.35 -11.18
C HIS A 47 9.17 -0.25 -10.26
N GLY A 48 10.08 0.68 -10.54
CA GLY A 48 11.30 0.85 -9.76
C GLY A 48 11.08 1.61 -8.45
N ASP A 49 12.03 1.43 -7.55
CA ASP A 49 11.99 2.04 -6.22
C ASP A 49 12.62 3.44 -6.17
N ARG A 50 13.30 3.88 -7.23
CA ARG A 50 14.03 5.15 -7.23
C ARG A 50 13.11 6.36 -7.22
N PHE A 51 12.07 6.35 -8.07
CA PHE A 51 11.12 7.47 -8.18
C PHE A 51 9.84 7.13 -7.42
N LEU A 52 9.87 7.34 -6.13
CA LEU A 52 8.76 7.03 -5.25
C LEU A 52 7.66 8.08 -5.39
N GLU A 53 6.50 7.68 -5.91
CA GLU A 53 5.28 8.49 -5.85
C GLU A 53 4.84 8.61 -4.40
N PHE A 54 4.60 9.84 -3.94
CA PHE A 54 4.10 10.07 -2.59
C PHE A 54 2.85 10.96 -2.55
N TRP A 55 2.52 11.64 -3.64
CA TRP A 55 1.34 12.51 -3.72
C TRP A 55 0.70 12.45 -5.11
N ASN A 56 -0.63 12.33 -5.15
CA ASN A 56 -1.43 12.37 -6.36
C ASN A 56 -2.41 13.55 -6.31
N LEU A 57 -2.51 14.30 -7.40
CA LEU A 57 -3.43 15.41 -7.59
C LEU A 57 -4.40 15.05 -8.72
N VAL A 58 -5.67 14.88 -8.38
CA VAL A 58 -6.73 14.50 -9.32
C VAL A 58 -7.56 15.72 -9.70
N PHE A 59 -7.62 16.01 -10.99
CA PHE A 59 -8.43 17.09 -11.55
C PHE A 59 -9.78 16.53 -11.98
N MET A 60 -10.73 16.43 -11.05
CA MET A 60 -12.06 15.88 -11.32
C MET A 60 -12.86 16.81 -12.23
N GLN A 61 -13.06 16.39 -13.45
CA GLN A 61 -13.76 17.14 -14.50
C GLN A 61 -14.99 16.45 -15.01
N TYR A 62 -15.05 15.11 -14.89
CA TYR A 62 -16.07 14.28 -15.50
C TYR A 62 -16.80 13.43 -14.47
N ASN A 63 -18.02 13.04 -14.84
CA ASN A 63 -18.76 11.95 -14.22
C ASN A 63 -18.94 10.82 -15.23
N GLN A 64 -18.50 9.63 -14.91
CA GLN A 64 -18.63 8.44 -15.75
C GLN A 64 -19.93 7.70 -15.43
N ALA A 65 -20.74 7.43 -16.45
CA ALA A 65 -21.97 6.65 -16.35
C ALA A 65 -21.70 5.13 -16.50
N PRO A 66 -22.70 4.26 -16.18
CA PRO A 66 -22.54 2.80 -16.30
C PRO A 66 -22.23 2.29 -17.73
N ASP A 67 -22.61 3.04 -18.74
CA ASP A 67 -22.30 2.73 -20.14
C ASP A 67 -20.90 3.17 -20.57
N GLY A 68 -20.11 3.74 -19.66
CA GLY A 68 -18.78 4.28 -19.92
C GLY A 68 -18.75 5.68 -20.49
N SER A 69 -19.91 6.29 -20.78
CA SER A 69 -19.97 7.67 -21.24
C SER A 69 -19.55 8.63 -20.14
N ARG A 70 -18.92 9.75 -20.52
CA ARG A 70 -18.46 10.79 -19.60
C ARG A 70 -19.15 12.12 -19.89
N SER A 71 -19.73 12.71 -18.88
CA SER A 71 -20.27 14.06 -18.89
C SER A 71 -19.44 14.99 -18.03
N LEU A 72 -19.41 16.28 -18.34
CA LEU A 72 -18.74 17.26 -17.49
C LEU A 72 -19.44 17.39 -16.14
N LEU A 73 -18.64 17.49 -15.07
CA LEU A 73 -19.18 17.85 -13.76
C LEU A 73 -19.69 19.30 -13.80
N PRO A 74 -20.82 19.59 -13.16
CA PRO A 74 -21.34 20.98 -13.06
C PRO A 74 -20.33 21.94 -12.42
N LYS A 75 -19.50 21.42 -11.54
CA LYS A 75 -18.43 22.16 -10.85
C LYS A 75 -17.19 21.28 -10.77
N PRO A 76 -16.18 21.52 -11.62
CA PRO A 76 -14.89 20.82 -11.50
C PRO A 76 -14.24 21.08 -10.15
N SER A 77 -13.52 20.09 -9.67
CA SER A 77 -12.80 20.16 -8.39
C SER A 77 -11.42 19.51 -8.49
N ILE A 78 -10.60 19.75 -7.49
CA ILE A 78 -9.32 19.05 -7.33
C ILE A 78 -9.41 18.25 -6.05
N ASP A 79 -9.09 16.99 -6.14
CA ASP A 79 -8.91 16.11 -4.99
C ASP A 79 -7.46 15.66 -4.93
N THR A 80 -6.91 15.49 -3.74
CA THR A 80 -5.52 15.07 -3.58
C THR A 80 -5.43 13.91 -2.62
N GLY A 81 -4.51 12.98 -2.90
CA GLY A 81 -4.20 11.86 -2.04
C GLY A 81 -2.70 11.72 -1.83
N ALA A 82 -2.30 11.49 -0.59
CA ALA A 82 -0.90 11.23 -0.26
C ALA A 82 -0.80 9.97 0.60
N GLY A 83 0.19 9.12 0.30
CA GLY A 83 0.44 7.92 1.08
C GLY A 83 1.09 8.28 2.41
N LEU A 84 0.38 8.09 3.54
CA LEU A 84 0.93 8.41 4.87
C LEU A 84 2.27 7.70 5.11
N GLU A 85 2.34 6.41 4.88
CA GLU A 85 3.56 5.63 5.11
C GLU A 85 4.69 6.01 4.15
N ARG A 86 4.36 6.39 2.91
CA ARG A 86 5.36 6.91 1.96
C ARG A 86 5.94 8.24 2.44
N ILE A 87 5.10 9.15 2.92
CA ILE A 87 5.56 10.43 3.51
C ILE A 87 6.40 10.16 4.76
N LEU A 88 5.96 9.30 5.65
CA LEU A 88 6.71 8.93 6.86
C LEU A 88 8.08 8.33 6.51
N THR A 89 8.15 7.47 5.50
CA THR A 89 9.41 6.91 5.01
C THR A 89 10.40 8.03 4.66
N LEU A 90 9.94 9.04 3.94
CA LEU A 90 10.78 10.18 3.53
C LEU A 90 11.18 11.05 4.73
N MET A 91 10.24 11.36 5.62
CA MET A 91 10.49 12.21 6.79
C MET A 91 11.41 11.55 7.82
N GLN A 92 11.33 10.24 7.96
CA GLN A 92 12.14 9.46 8.90
C GLN A 92 13.46 8.97 8.28
N GLY A 93 13.72 9.28 7.00
CA GLY A 93 14.93 8.84 6.29
C GLY A 93 15.05 7.32 6.21
N LYS A 94 13.93 6.63 6.02
CA LYS A 94 13.89 5.16 5.91
C LYS A 94 13.89 4.73 4.44
N ASP A 95 14.37 3.52 4.19
CA ASP A 95 14.42 2.95 2.84
C ASP A 95 13.13 2.23 2.46
N SER A 96 12.30 1.92 3.42
CA SER A 96 11.05 1.21 3.20
C SER A 96 9.96 1.67 4.17
N VAL A 97 8.71 1.62 3.73
CA VAL A 97 7.52 1.84 4.58
C VAL A 97 7.50 0.90 5.80
N TRP A 98 8.06 -0.29 5.65
CA TRP A 98 8.14 -1.31 6.69
C TRP A 98 9.05 -0.94 7.86
N GLU A 99 9.88 0.08 7.71
CA GLU A 99 10.85 0.55 8.70
C GLU A 99 10.38 1.81 9.42
N THR A 100 9.21 2.32 9.05
CA THR A 100 8.58 3.47 9.73
C THR A 100 8.12 3.07 11.13
N ASP A 101 8.02 4.05 12.01
CA ASP A 101 7.54 3.87 13.37
C ASP A 101 6.09 3.32 13.47
N VAL A 102 5.33 3.44 12.39
CA VAL A 102 3.95 2.91 12.29
C VAL A 102 3.93 1.42 11.94
N LEU A 103 4.79 0.95 11.02
CA LEU A 103 4.75 -0.44 10.54
C LEU A 103 5.80 -1.34 11.17
N PHE A 104 6.95 -0.79 11.56
CA PHE A 104 8.04 -1.60 12.10
C PHE A 104 7.69 -2.34 13.40
N PRO A 105 6.90 -1.79 14.35
CA PRO A 105 6.47 -2.54 15.52
C PRO A 105 5.72 -3.82 15.20
N LEU A 106 4.92 -3.82 14.11
CA LEU A 106 4.24 -5.04 13.64
C LEU A 106 5.23 -6.07 13.06
N VAL A 107 6.26 -5.60 12.35
CA VAL A 107 7.33 -6.46 11.85
C VAL A 107 8.13 -7.04 13.01
N GLU A 108 8.48 -6.24 14.02
CA GLU A 108 9.17 -6.70 15.23
C GLU A 108 8.35 -7.75 16.00
N GLN A 109 7.06 -7.50 16.16
CA GLN A 109 6.17 -8.48 16.79
C GLN A 109 6.11 -9.79 16.00
N ALA A 110 6.05 -9.71 14.66
CA ALA A 110 6.09 -10.90 13.80
C ALA A 110 7.41 -11.67 13.94
N GLN A 111 8.55 -10.98 14.01
CA GLN A 111 9.86 -11.58 14.28
C GLN A 111 9.87 -12.33 15.65
N SER A 112 9.40 -11.66 16.70
CA SER A 112 9.34 -12.23 18.05
C SER A 112 8.49 -13.50 18.09
N LEU A 113 7.34 -13.51 17.40
CA LEU A 113 6.43 -14.65 17.39
C LEU A 113 6.94 -15.85 16.59
N THR A 114 7.71 -15.60 15.53
CA THR A 114 8.17 -16.63 14.58
C THR A 114 9.62 -17.04 14.79
N GLY A 115 10.42 -16.25 15.50
CA GLY A 115 11.87 -16.44 15.63
C GLY A 115 12.66 -16.12 14.35
N SER A 116 12.01 -15.55 13.34
CA SER A 116 12.64 -15.15 12.08
C SER A 116 13.17 -13.72 12.17
N SER A 117 14.16 -13.38 11.34
CA SER A 117 14.75 -12.04 11.30
C SER A 117 14.36 -11.33 10.00
N TYR A 118 13.94 -10.06 10.13
CA TYR A 118 13.70 -9.17 9.01
C TYR A 118 15.03 -8.58 8.49
N LYS A 119 15.22 -8.61 7.19
CA LYS A 119 16.37 -8.02 6.51
C LYS A 119 15.90 -6.80 5.72
N SER A 120 16.27 -5.62 6.20
CA SER A 120 16.01 -4.37 5.51
C SER A 120 16.63 -4.37 4.12
N GLY A 121 15.90 -3.86 3.12
CA GLY A 121 16.38 -3.74 1.74
C GLY A 121 16.48 -5.06 0.95
N ASP A 122 16.32 -6.21 1.58
CA ASP A 122 16.33 -7.51 0.90
C ASP A 122 14.90 -7.94 0.54
N TYR A 123 14.46 -7.55 -0.64
CA TYR A 123 13.12 -7.87 -1.12
C TYR A 123 12.97 -9.31 -1.62
N ASP A 124 14.07 -9.99 -1.90
CA ASP A 124 14.09 -11.39 -2.34
C ASP A 124 14.09 -12.38 -1.17
N ASP A 125 14.41 -11.91 0.04
CA ASP A 125 14.38 -12.74 1.24
C ASP A 125 12.97 -13.19 1.59
N ARG A 126 12.74 -14.50 1.50
CA ARG A 126 11.42 -15.09 1.73
C ARG A 126 10.90 -14.94 3.15
N ALA A 127 11.80 -14.92 4.13
CA ALA A 127 11.43 -14.72 5.53
C ALA A 127 10.96 -13.29 5.74
N SER A 128 11.71 -12.30 5.26
CA SER A 128 11.33 -10.89 5.29
C SER A 128 10.02 -10.61 4.55
N PHE A 129 9.81 -11.26 3.40
CA PHE A 129 8.53 -11.18 2.70
C PHE A 129 7.38 -11.69 3.58
N SER A 130 7.55 -12.84 4.24
CA SER A 130 6.52 -13.42 5.10
C SER A 130 6.24 -12.56 6.34
N LEU A 131 7.27 -11.94 6.92
CA LEU A 131 7.13 -11.01 8.04
C LEU A 131 6.34 -9.76 7.64
N ARG A 132 6.60 -9.19 6.45
CA ARG A 132 5.83 -8.08 5.89
C ARG A 132 4.36 -8.46 5.68
N VAL A 133 4.10 -9.66 5.17
CA VAL A 133 2.72 -10.16 5.02
C VAL A 133 2.02 -10.28 6.38
N LEU A 134 2.68 -10.77 7.41
CA LEU A 134 2.11 -10.85 8.76
C LEU A 134 1.75 -9.46 9.29
N ALA A 135 2.67 -8.51 9.19
CA ALA A 135 2.48 -7.14 9.65
C ALA A 135 1.30 -6.45 8.94
N GLU A 136 1.31 -6.48 7.59
CA GLU A 136 0.27 -5.85 6.78
C GLU A 136 -1.10 -6.50 7.00
N HIS A 137 -1.17 -7.83 7.01
CA HIS A 137 -2.44 -8.54 7.15
C HIS A 137 -3.02 -8.44 8.56
N ALA A 138 -2.19 -8.30 9.59
CA ALA A 138 -2.65 -7.99 10.94
C ALA A 138 -3.31 -6.61 10.97
N ARG A 139 -2.62 -5.58 10.45
CA ARG A 139 -3.17 -4.23 10.34
C ARG A 139 -4.47 -4.19 9.56
N SER A 140 -4.47 -4.70 8.33
CA SER A 140 -5.64 -4.71 7.45
C SER A 140 -6.82 -5.47 8.07
N SER A 141 -6.57 -6.60 8.72
CA SER A 141 -7.62 -7.36 9.40
C SER A 141 -8.20 -6.61 10.58
N THR A 142 -7.36 -5.94 11.36
CA THR A 142 -7.78 -5.13 12.51
C THR A 142 -8.70 -3.99 12.05
N MET A 143 -8.28 -3.23 11.03
CA MET A 143 -9.06 -2.11 10.50
C MET A 143 -10.38 -2.58 9.90
N LEU A 144 -10.39 -3.67 9.12
CA LEU A 144 -11.61 -4.22 8.53
C LEU A 144 -12.62 -4.67 9.59
N VAL A 145 -12.15 -5.31 10.67
CA VAL A 145 -13.04 -5.72 11.78
C VAL A 145 -13.57 -4.51 12.52
N ASN A 146 -12.73 -3.49 12.75
CA ASN A 146 -13.15 -2.23 13.35
C ASN A 146 -14.25 -1.53 12.52
N ASP A 147 -14.17 -1.62 11.19
CA ASP A 147 -15.17 -1.08 10.26
C ASP A 147 -16.41 -1.99 10.10
N GLY A 148 -16.54 -3.02 10.93
CA GLY A 148 -17.70 -3.91 10.95
C GLY A 148 -17.69 -5.02 9.89
N VAL A 149 -16.55 -5.30 9.26
CA VAL A 149 -16.40 -6.41 8.33
C VAL A 149 -15.94 -7.65 9.10
N PHE A 150 -16.77 -8.71 9.09
CA PHE A 150 -16.44 -10.00 9.72
C PHE A 150 -16.15 -11.08 8.67
N PRO A 151 -15.29 -12.07 8.99
CA PRO A 151 -14.99 -13.15 8.06
C PRO A 151 -16.25 -13.93 7.67
N SER A 152 -16.45 -14.12 6.38
CA SER A 152 -17.59 -14.85 5.83
C SER A 152 -17.21 -15.63 4.57
N ASN A 153 -18.18 -16.29 3.94
CA ASN A 153 -17.95 -17.02 2.69
C ASN A 153 -18.20 -16.15 1.45
N GLU A 154 -18.73 -14.94 1.62
CA GLU A 154 -19.16 -14.08 0.52
C GLU A 154 -18.69 -12.64 0.72
N ASN A 155 -18.68 -11.88 -0.37
CA ASN A 155 -18.45 -10.44 -0.40
C ASN A 155 -17.18 -9.98 0.35
N ARG A 156 -17.25 -8.85 1.06
CA ARG A 156 -16.12 -8.27 1.80
C ARG A 156 -15.57 -9.20 2.88
N GLY A 157 -16.44 -9.94 3.55
CA GLY A 157 -16.04 -10.90 4.58
C GLY A 157 -15.24 -12.07 4.02
N TYR A 158 -15.49 -12.50 2.79
CA TYR A 158 -14.68 -13.50 2.12
C TYR A 158 -13.25 -12.99 1.86
N VAL A 159 -13.12 -11.71 1.47
CA VAL A 159 -11.80 -11.11 1.28
C VAL A 159 -11.02 -11.09 2.60
N LEU A 160 -11.65 -10.62 3.70
CA LEU A 160 -11.04 -10.64 5.02
C LEU A 160 -10.63 -12.07 5.45
N ARG A 161 -11.50 -13.04 5.24
CA ARG A 161 -11.16 -14.46 5.52
C ARG A 161 -9.93 -14.92 4.75
N ARG A 162 -9.76 -14.51 3.48
CA ARG A 162 -8.56 -14.82 2.68
C ARG A 162 -7.31 -14.14 3.24
N ILE A 163 -7.41 -12.89 3.66
CA ILE A 163 -6.31 -12.14 4.28
C ILE A 163 -5.83 -12.87 5.53
N ILE A 164 -6.73 -13.19 6.45
CA ILE A 164 -6.39 -13.92 7.69
C ILE A 164 -5.75 -15.27 7.37
N ARG A 165 -6.32 -16.05 6.44
CA ARG A 165 -5.75 -17.34 6.05
C ARG A 165 -4.36 -17.21 5.42
N ARG A 166 -4.13 -16.14 4.66
CA ARG A 166 -2.81 -15.86 4.09
C ARG A 166 -1.79 -15.55 5.19
N ALA A 167 -2.17 -14.75 6.19
CA ALA A 167 -1.31 -14.49 7.34
C ALA A 167 -0.93 -15.80 8.06
N VAL A 168 -1.91 -16.64 8.39
CA VAL A 168 -1.67 -17.95 9.04
C VAL A 168 -0.73 -18.82 8.20
N ARG A 169 -0.93 -18.87 6.88
CA ARG A 169 -0.03 -19.60 5.98
C ARG A 169 1.41 -19.08 6.05
N HIS A 170 1.61 -17.77 6.08
CA HIS A 170 2.95 -17.19 6.15
C HIS A 170 3.61 -17.43 7.51
N ALA A 171 2.84 -17.45 8.61
CA ALA A 171 3.34 -17.88 9.90
C ALA A 171 3.84 -19.33 9.87
N TYR A 172 3.08 -20.23 9.26
CA TYR A 172 3.49 -21.62 9.07
C TYR A 172 4.76 -21.75 8.20
N LEU A 173 4.86 -20.97 7.12
CA LEU A 173 6.07 -20.94 6.27
C LEU A 173 7.31 -20.45 7.01
N LEU A 174 7.15 -19.67 8.07
CA LEU A 174 8.21 -19.24 8.98
C LEU A 174 8.50 -20.27 10.10
N GLY A 175 7.84 -21.42 10.07
CA GLY A 175 8.09 -22.51 11.00
C GLY A 175 7.38 -22.39 12.35
N THR A 176 6.41 -21.48 12.53
CA THR A 176 5.66 -21.40 13.77
C THR A 176 4.26 -22.00 13.65
N GLU A 177 3.86 -22.80 14.65
CA GLU A 177 2.50 -23.30 14.83
C GLU A 177 1.72 -22.50 15.90
N LYS A 178 2.34 -21.46 16.45
CA LYS A 178 1.70 -20.59 17.44
C LYS A 178 0.59 -19.75 16.82
N LEU A 179 -0.39 -19.36 17.62
CA LEU A 179 -1.40 -18.39 17.24
C LEU A 179 -0.77 -16.99 17.17
N VAL A 180 -0.44 -16.52 15.97
CA VAL A 180 0.24 -15.23 15.76
C VAL A 180 -0.73 -14.05 15.72
N MET A 181 -1.92 -14.23 15.15
CA MET A 181 -2.87 -13.14 14.94
C MET A 181 -3.32 -12.42 16.21
N PRO A 182 -3.63 -13.06 17.35
CA PRO A 182 -4.06 -12.32 18.54
C PRO A 182 -3.02 -11.28 18.98
N SER A 183 -1.75 -11.65 19.06
CA SER A 183 -0.69 -10.72 19.50
C SER A 183 -0.41 -9.65 18.44
N LEU A 184 -0.43 -9.98 17.16
CA LEU A 184 -0.27 -9.01 16.08
C LEU A 184 -1.41 -7.99 16.02
N VAL A 185 -2.65 -8.44 16.26
CA VAL A 185 -3.83 -7.55 16.34
C VAL A 185 -3.71 -6.60 17.52
N SER A 186 -3.26 -7.10 18.69
CA SER A 186 -3.00 -6.22 19.84
C SER A 186 -1.99 -5.13 19.51
N THR A 187 -0.87 -5.50 18.90
CA THR A 187 0.14 -4.53 18.45
C THR A 187 -0.45 -3.55 17.42
N ALA A 188 -1.29 -4.02 16.49
CA ALA A 188 -1.92 -3.14 15.51
C ALA A 188 -2.85 -2.11 16.17
N VAL A 189 -3.59 -2.49 17.21
CA VAL A 189 -4.44 -1.56 17.98
C VAL A 189 -3.61 -0.53 18.72
N ASP A 190 -2.43 -0.92 19.23
CA ASP A 190 -1.57 -0.02 20.00
C ASP A 190 -0.86 1.05 19.14
N VAL A 191 -0.62 0.76 17.84
CA VAL A 191 0.14 1.65 16.94
C VAL A 191 -0.73 2.39 15.92
N MET A 192 -2.03 2.07 15.78
CA MET A 192 -2.97 2.67 14.82
C MET A 192 -3.99 3.56 15.52
#